data_e0ffb342e3f09bea56c9558f96ad6dc6
#
_entry.id   e0ffb342e3f09bea56c9558f96ad6dc6
#
_cell.length_a   1.000
_cell.length_b   1.000
_cell.length_c   1.000
_cell.angle_alpha   90.00
_cell.angle_beta   90.00
_cell.angle_gamma   90.00
#
_symmetry.space_group_name_H-M   'P 1'
#
loop_
_entity.id
_entity.type
_entity.pdbx_description
1 polymer ?
#
loop_
_entity_poly.entity_id
_entity_poly.type
_entity_poly.pdbx_seq_one_letter_code
_entity_poly.pdbx_strand_id
1 'polypeptide(L)'
;MLDSIPHSNVLSIARLDLTLSSNPRLHTYFAATTADRRLHLIDASPSPSPAVQSYSSFQDSPILDVAAFQNRYLLTASMSGSLLLYDTKTEQVLDQRKDHGKYVVKLAIWSSGTTTLVATAGWDAKVFLYRLVVDASETPRLGEPIASMSLPTVPETLLFIQSPESTRPIILLTRRDSTFLYYYSVASTQSGNSGLLTLGKQNLAPHSNAWVAFTPSDVQINPVDPSILAVATSSTPHMKLLVVKLLLPPGDTSTLETEQLHDSEPATQASQARANLLLQDKEEAAIMVNVSTMAPQTAYSTPRLVWRPDGSGIYVSSDDGVIRGFEAHTGKLAATLEAHVPGSKIRCLFAGTSKGDTDDGQEGEEILLTGGFDQNLILWKTV
;
A
#
# COMPACT_ATOMS: atom_id res chain seq x y z
N MET A 1 -22.12 -8.08 -10.22
CA MET A 1 -22.28 -6.75 -9.60
C MET A 1 -22.78 -6.96 -8.19
N LEU A 2 -22.16 -6.38 -7.19
CA LEU A 2 -22.60 -6.47 -5.80
C LEU A 2 -23.63 -5.37 -5.55
N ASP A 3 -24.91 -5.67 -5.75
CA ASP A 3 -26.03 -4.70 -5.75
C ASP A 3 -26.40 -4.14 -4.35
N SER A 4 -25.58 -4.37 -3.32
CA SER A 4 -26.02 -4.15 -1.94
C SER A 4 -25.16 -3.19 -1.11
N ILE A 5 -24.16 -2.52 -1.70
CA ILE A 5 -23.43 -1.47 -0.97
C ILE A 5 -24.25 -0.19 -1.08
N PRO A 6 -24.65 0.40 0.06
CA PRO A 6 -25.47 1.60 0.00
C PRO A 6 -24.70 2.78 -0.58
N HIS A 7 -25.31 3.45 -1.51
CA HIS A 7 -25.09 4.73 -2.18
C HIS A 7 -23.99 5.65 -1.58
N SER A 8 -22.71 5.18 -1.54
CA SER A 8 -21.59 5.98 -1.11
C SER A 8 -20.29 5.57 -1.80
N ASN A 9 -19.39 6.54 -2.02
CA ASN A 9 -18.12 6.30 -2.69
C ASN A 9 -17.25 5.32 -1.90
N VAL A 10 -16.76 4.28 -2.57
CA VAL A 10 -15.85 3.29 -1.98
C VAL A 10 -14.43 3.86 -1.97
N LEU A 11 -13.77 3.86 -0.81
CA LEU A 11 -12.50 4.53 -0.58
C LEU A 11 -11.32 3.57 -0.42
N SER A 12 -11.50 2.44 0.26
CA SER A 12 -10.44 1.44 0.47
C SER A 12 -11.02 0.05 0.65
N ILE A 13 -10.23 -0.98 0.36
CA ILE A 13 -10.58 -2.39 0.45
C ILE A 13 -9.43 -3.16 1.12
N ALA A 14 -9.76 -4.05 2.06
CA ALA A 14 -8.83 -5.02 2.63
C ALA A 14 -9.46 -6.43 2.64
N ARG A 15 -8.63 -7.47 2.53
CA ARG A 15 -9.06 -8.86 2.61
C ARG A 15 -8.93 -9.40 4.03
N LEU A 16 -9.90 -10.23 4.42
CA LEU A 16 -9.92 -11.02 5.66
C LEU A 16 -10.34 -12.45 5.33
N ASP A 17 -9.59 -13.43 5.81
CA ASP A 17 -10.03 -14.83 5.77
C ASP A 17 -10.55 -15.19 7.17
N LEU A 18 -11.86 -15.23 7.35
CA LEU A 18 -12.53 -15.42 8.65
C LEU A 18 -13.15 -16.80 8.75
N THR A 19 -13.13 -17.37 9.97
CA THR A 19 -13.96 -18.51 10.36
C THR A 19 -15.06 -17.99 11.27
N LEU A 20 -16.30 -18.07 10.84
CA LEU A 20 -17.45 -17.66 11.66
C LEU A 20 -17.85 -18.80 12.61
N SER A 21 -18.33 -18.43 13.80
CA SER A 21 -18.80 -19.40 14.81
C SER A 21 -19.98 -20.24 14.30
N SER A 22 -20.75 -19.71 13.36
CA SER A 22 -21.91 -20.38 12.73
C SER A 22 -21.55 -21.28 11.56
N ASN A 23 -20.33 -21.14 11.01
CA ASN A 23 -19.83 -21.96 9.92
C ASN A 23 -18.33 -22.20 10.11
N PRO A 24 -17.89 -23.46 10.41
CA PRO A 24 -16.48 -23.75 10.67
C PRO A 24 -15.58 -23.70 9.42
N ARG A 25 -16.13 -23.44 8.25
CA ARG A 25 -15.35 -23.26 7.04
C ARG A 25 -14.72 -21.86 7.00
N LEU A 26 -13.52 -21.78 6.42
CA LEU A 26 -12.82 -20.54 6.22
C LEU A 26 -13.43 -19.78 5.03
N HIS A 27 -14.01 -18.63 5.29
CA HIS A 27 -14.61 -17.77 4.27
C HIS A 27 -13.71 -16.58 3.97
N THR A 28 -13.68 -16.16 2.71
CA THR A 28 -13.00 -14.92 2.31
C THR A 28 -13.98 -13.76 2.40
N TYR A 29 -13.65 -12.80 3.27
CA TYR A 29 -14.37 -11.54 3.40
C TYR A 29 -13.53 -10.38 2.85
N PHE A 30 -14.23 -9.35 2.38
CA PHE A 30 -13.62 -8.06 2.07
C PHE A 30 -14.19 -6.99 2.99
N ALA A 31 -13.29 -6.24 3.63
CA ALA A 31 -13.63 -5.03 4.33
C ALA A 31 -13.56 -3.86 3.34
N ALA A 32 -14.68 -3.24 3.01
CA ALA A 32 -14.74 -2.05 2.17
C ALA A 32 -15.15 -0.84 3.00
N THR A 33 -14.46 0.28 2.84
CA THR A 33 -14.78 1.53 3.53
C THR A 33 -15.39 2.54 2.57
N THR A 34 -16.33 3.32 3.07
CA THR A 34 -17.07 4.27 2.26
C THR A 34 -17.02 5.70 2.81
N ALA A 35 -17.29 6.68 1.94
CA ALA A 35 -17.21 8.10 2.27
C ALA A 35 -18.26 8.54 3.32
N ASP A 36 -19.32 7.79 3.51
CA ASP A 36 -20.35 8.01 4.54
C ASP A 36 -19.97 7.40 5.91
N ARG A 37 -18.71 7.12 6.15
CA ARG A 37 -18.14 6.62 7.42
C ARG A 37 -18.55 5.20 7.79
N ARG A 38 -18.92 4.39 6.81
CA ARG A 38 -19.29 2.99 7.01
C ARG A 38 -18.12 2.06 6.70
N LEU A 39 -18.14 0.94 7.39
CA LEU A 39 -17.37 -0.25 7.09
C LEU A 39 -18.34 -1.34 6.65
N HIS A 40 -18.06 -1.97 5.53
CA HIS A 40 -18.83 -3.09 5.00
C HIS A 40 -17.95 -4.34 5.03
N LEU A 41 -18.44 -5.42 5.63
CA LEU A 41 -17.86 -6.75 5.52
C LEU A 41 -18.68 -7.53 4.49
N ILE A 42 -18.02 -7.95 3.44
CA ILE A 42 -18.61 -8.59 2.27
C ILE A 42 -18.09 -10.01 2.20
N ASP A 43 -19.00 -10.97 2.32
CA ASP A 43 -18.68 -12.39 2.12
C ASP A 43 -18.57 -12.67 0.61
N ALA A 44 -17.37 -13.03 0.16
CA ALA A 44 -17.08 -13.37 -1.24
C ALA A 44 -17.23 -14.86 -1.54
N SER A 45 -17.76 -15.65 -0.62
CA SER A 45 -18.02 -17.07 -0.84
C SER A 45 -18.95 -17.28 -2.03
N PRO A 46 -18.88 -18.42 -2.74
CA PRO A 46 -19.70 -18.70 -3.89
C PRO A 46 -21.17 -18.89 -3.47
N SER A 47 -21.87 -17.78 -3.35
CA SER A 47 -23.33 -17.73 -3.13
C SER A 47 -23.94 -16.88 -4.26
N PRO A 48 -25.19 -17.10 -4.68
CA PRO A 48 -25.84 -16.30 -5.69
C PRO A 48 -25.96 -14.82 -5.32
N SER A 49 -25.84 -14.48 -4.04
CA SER A 49 -25.79 -13.10 -3.55
C SER A 49 -24.82 -13.01 -2.37
N PRO A 50 -23.72 -12.24 -2.48
CA PRO A 50 -22.80 -12.06 -1.36
C PRO A 50 -23.52 -11.40 -0.19
N ALA A 51 -23.32 -11.94 1.01
CA ALA A 51 -23.83 -11.34 2.23
C ALA A 51 -23.01 -10.10 2.58
N VAL A 52 -23.67 -8.98 2.84
CA VAL A 52 -23.04 -7.73 3.25
C VAL A 52 -23.50 -7.35 4.64
N GLN A 53 -22.56 -7.22 5.56
CA GLN A 53 -22.78 -6.62 6.88
C GLN A 53 -22.24 -5.19 6.86
N SER A 54 -23.07 -4.23 7.27
CA SER A 54 -22.69 -2.80 7.26
C SER A 54 -22.65 -2.26 8.68
N TYR A 55 -21.52 -1.70 9.04
CA TYR A 55 -21.30 -1.05 10.33
C TYR A 55 -21.31 0.47 10.14
N SER A 56 -22.30 1.15 10.70
CA SER A 56 -22.45 2.59 10.57
C SER A 56 -21.78 3.33 11.71
N SER A 57 -21.09 4.41 11.37
CA SER A 57 -20.70 5.48 12.31
C SER A 57 -19.76 5.09 13.46
N PHE A 58 -18.93 4.08 13.28
CA PHE A 58 -17.93 3.77 14.29
C PHE A 58 -16.68 4.67 14.20
N GLN A 59 -16.56 5.46 13.13
CA GLN A 59 -15.59 6.56 13.02
C GLN A 59 -16.25 7.91 12.86
N ASP A 60 -15.57 8.96 13.32
CA ASP A 60 -16.04 10.37 13.31
C ASP A 60 -16.02 11.00 11.91
N SER A 61 -15.28 10.42 10.98
CA SER A 61 -15.06 10.96 9.63
C SER A 61 -14.85 9.83 8.59
N PRO A 62 -14.88 10.13 7.28
CA PRO A 62 -14.62 9.15 6.23
C PRO A 62 -13.33 8.37 6.45
N ILE A 63 -13.40 7.06 6.22
CA ILE A 63 -12.27 6.14 6.38
C ILE A 63 -11.52 6.07 5.05
N LEU A 64 -10.28 6.54 5.04
CA LEU A 64 -9.47 6.67 3.84
C LEU A 64 -8.66 5.42 3.52
N ASP A 65 -8.30 4.65 4.55
CA ASP A 65 -7.54 3.44 4.38
C ASP A 65 -7.91 2.40 5.43
N VAL A 66 -7.81 1.12 5.06
CA VAL A 66 -8.09 -0.01 5.93
C VAL A 66 -7.05 -1.10 5.70
N ALA A 67 -6.57 -1.68 6.77
CA ALA A 67 -5.66 -2.82 6.74
C ALA A 67 -6.15 -3.92 7.68
N ALA A 68 -6.02 -5.17 7.24
CA ALA A 68 -6.40 -6.34 8.01
C ALA A 68 -5.15 -7.09 8.51
N PHE A 69 -5.24 -7.70 9.69
CA PHE A 69 -4.18 -8.57 10.20
C PHE A 69 -4.74 -9.70 11.07
N GLN A 70 -3.98 -10.79 11.12
CA GLN A 70 -4.33 -12.02 11.85
C GLN A 70 -5.73 -12.55 11.50
N ASN A 71 -6.25 -12.25 10.32
CA ASN A 71 -7.57 -12.68 9.86
C ASN A 71 -8.72 -12.38 10.86
N ARG A 72 -8.58 -11.35 11.67
CA ARG A 72 -9.54 -11.00 12.71
C ARG A 72 -9.66 -9.50 12.93
N TYR A 73 -8.55 -8.78 12.85
CA TYR A 73 -8.52 -7.39 13.24
C TYR A 73 -8.45 -6.48 12.04
N LEU A 74 -9.14 -5.35 12.12
CA LEU A 74 -9.07 -4.25 11.17
C LEU A 74 -8.50 -3.01 11.82
N LEU A 75 -7.54 -2.41 11.17
CA LEU A 75 -7.07 -1.08 11.49
C LEU A 75 -7.59 -0.13 10.42
N THR A 76 -8.22 0.96 10.84
CA THR A 76 -8.78 1.97 9.94
C THR A 76 -8.18 3.33 10.19
N ALA A 77 -8.00 4.10 9.13
CA ALA A 77 -7.46 5.45 9.14
C ALA A 77 -8.46 6.44 8.53
N SER A 78 -8.66 7.58 9.18
CA SER A 78 -9.72 8.51 8.81
C SER A 78 -9.25 9.91 8.44
N MET A 79 -10.17 10.67 7.86
CA MET A 79 -9.95 12.09 7.52
C MET A 79 -9.76 12.98 8.74
N SER A 80 -10.20 12.58 9.94
CA SER A 80 -9.96 13.34 11.18
C SER A 80 -8.56 13.19 11.76
N GLY A 81 -7.76 12.27 11.23
CA GLY A 81 -6.46 11.91 11.79
C GLY A 81 -6.54 10.76 12.80
N SER A 82 -7.73 10.18 13.00
CA SER A 82 -7.94 9.09 13.95
C SER A 82 -7.60 7.74 13.32
N LEU A 83 -6.98 6.88 14.14
CA LEU A 83 -6.77 5.45 13.91
C LEU A 83 -7.71 4.69 14.84
N LEU A 84 -8.28 3.60 14.36
CA LEU A 84 -9.17 2.78 15.13
C LEU A 84 -8.86 1.29 14.89
N LEU A 85 -8.68 0.55 15.97
CA LEU A 85 -8.49 -0.89 15.97
C LEU A 85 -9.81 -1.59 16.29
N TYR A 86 -10.26 -2.44 15.39
CA TYR A 86 -11.55 -3.11 15.46
C TYR A 86 -11.37 -4.63 15.41
N ASP A 87 -12.13 -5.35 16.24
CA ASP A 87 -12.20 -6.81 16.25
C ASP A 87 -13.48 -7.27 15.53
N THR A 88 -13.32 -7.93 14.39
CA THR A 88 -14.45 -8.42 13.60
C THR A 88 -15.22 -9.57 14.26
N LYS A 89 -14.58 -10.29 15.21
CA LYS A 89 -15.23 -11.41 15.92
C LYS A 89 -16.15 -10.94 17.03
N THR A 90 -15.72 -9.92 17.79
CA THR A 90 -16.52 -9.36 18.91
C THR A 90 -17.34 -8.17 18.48
N GLU A 91 -17.12 -7.66 17.26
CA GLU A 91 -17.75 -6.45 16.71
C GLU A 91 -17.51 -5.21 17.57
N GLN A 92 -16.33 -5.12 18.19
CA GLN A 92 -15.99 -4.05 19.11
C GLN A 92 -14.74 -3.27 18.65
N VAL A 93 -14.77 -1.98 18.95
CA VAL A 93 -13.58 -1.13 18.91
C VAL A 93 -12.72 -1.47 20.10
N LEU A 94 -11.50 -1.94 19.86
CA LEU A 94 -10.54 -2.32 20.89
C LEU A 94 -9.71 -1.13 21.38
N ASP A 95 -9.37 -0.24 20.44
CA ASP A 95 -8.53 0.90 20.74
C ASP A 95 -8.70 2.01 19.69
N GLN A 96 -8.41 3.26 20.10
CA GLN A 96 -8.47 4.43 19.25
C GLN A 96 -7.34 5.40 19.57
N ARG A 97 -6.69 5.94 18.52
CA ARG A 97 -5.65 6.95 18.65
C ARG A 97 -5.86 8.11 17.68
N LYS A 98 -5.33 9.27 18.07
CA LYS A 98 -5.36 10.48 17.23
C LYS A 98 -4.05 11.26 17.37
N ASP A 99 -3.01 10.74 16.74
CA ASP A 99 -1.67 11.34 16.77
C ASP A 99 -1.43 12.25 15.55
N HIS A 100 -2.17 12.02 14.44
CA HIS A 100 -2.14 12.89 13.28
C HIS A 100 -3.05 14.12 13.44
N GLY A 101 -2.53 15.29 13.03
CA GLY A 101 -3.27 16.54 13.01
C GLY A 101 -4.16 16.74 11.78
N LYS A 102 -4.02 15.88 10.74
CA LYS A 102 -4.77 15.90 9.48
C LYS A 102 -5.07 14.47 9.04
N TYR A 103 -5.60 14.33 7.83
CA TYR A 103 -5.96 13.06 7.21
C TYR A 103 -4.85 12.02 7.29
N VAL A 104 -5.16 10.82 7.76
CA VAL A 104 -4.28 9.65 7.61
C VAL A 104 -4.65 8.96 6.32
N VAL A 105 -3.73 8.94 5.36
CA VAL A 105 -4.00 8.50 4.00
C VAL A 105 -3.44 7.13 3.67
N LYS A 106 -2.51 6.63 4.49
CA LYS A 106 -1.89 5.31 4.30
C LYS A 106 -1.63 4.62 5.62
N LEU A 107 -1.91 3.32 5.60
CA LEU A 107 -1.61 2.36 6.64
C LEU A 107 -0.72 1.26 6.06
N ALA A 108 0.25 0.82 6.84
CA ALA A 108 1.02 -0.39 6.54
C ALA A 108 1.17 -1.21 7.81
N ILE A 109 1.04 -2.53 7.68
CA ILE A 109 1.21 -3.48 8.79
C ILE A 109 2.29 -4.49 8.40
N TRP A 110 3.17 -4.77 9.33
CA TRP A 110 4.18 -5.82 9.22
C TRP A 110 4.15 -6.68 10.47
N SER A 111 4.17 -8.00 10.28
CA SER A 111 4.17 -8.96 11.37
C SER A 111 5.27 -10.00 11.17
N SER A 112 6.01 -10.28 12.24
CA SER A 112 6.99 -11.36 12.27
C SER A 112 7.08 -11.93 13.69
N GLY A 113 6.82 -13.20 13.84
CA GLY A 113 6.73 -13.85 15.14
C GLY A 113 5.67 -13.16 16.02
N THR A 114 6.07 -12.71 17.20
CA THR A 114 5.21 -12.00 18.16
C THR A 114 5.17 -10.48 17.96
N THR A 115 5.95 -9.94 17.03
CA THR A 115 6.03 -8.49 16.80
C THR A 115 5.15 -8.09 15.64
N THR A 116 4.23 -7.17 15.90
CA THR A 116 3.45 -6.50 14.85
C THR A 116 3.70 -5.00 14.91
N LEU A 117 4.11 -4.44 13.80
CA LEU A 117 4.34 -3.01 13.61
C LEU A 117 3.27 -2.43 12.70
N VAL A 118 2.86 -1.22 13.02
CA VAL A 118 1.93 -0.42 12.22
C VAL A 118 2.62 0.89 11.89
N ALA A 119 2.69 1.22 10.62
CA ALA A 119 3.14 2.53 10.17
C ALA A 119 1.96 3.30 9.56
N THR A 120 1.90 4.59 9.83
CA THR A 120 0.85 5.49 9.32
C THR A 120 1.47 6.73 8.71
N ALA A 121 0.86 7.24 7.64
CA ALA A 121 1.30 8.44 6.95
C ALA A 121 0.13 9.39 6.72
N GLY A 122 0.32 10.66 7.05
CA GLY A 122 -0.75 11.66 7.03
C GLY A 122 -0.45 12.93 6.23
N TRP A 123 -1.51 13.68 5.90
CA TRP A 123 -1.41 14.98 5.24
C TRP A 123 -0.82 16.09 6.13
N ASP A 124 -0.56 15.80 7.38
CA ASP A 124 0.26 16.64 8.26
C ASP A 124 1.76 16.50 7.99
N ALA A 125 2.14 15.79 6.91
CA ALA A 125 3.51 15.47 6.53
C ALA A 125 4.27 14.74 7.64
N LYS A 126 3.58 13.86 8.36
CA LYS A 126 4.16 13.02 9.41
C LYS A 126 3.96 11.55 9.11
N VAL A 127 4.90 10.76 9.61
CA VAL A 127 4.83 9.30 9.69
C VAL A 127 4.97 8.92 11.15
N PHE A 128 4.09 8.05 11.63
CA PHE A 128 4.20 7.45 12.95
C PHE A 128 4.37 5.94 12.83
N LEU A 129 5.15 5.37 13.71
CA LEU A 129 5.34 3.93 13.85
C LEU A 129 4.86 3.49 15.22
N TYR A 130 4.01 2.48 15.24
CA TYR A 130 3.46 1.88 16.46
C TYR A 130 3.88 0.43 16.56
N ARG A 131 3.89 -0.08 17.78
CA ARG A 131 3.91 -1.51 18.05
C ARG A 131 2.55 -1.91 18.59
N LEU A 132 1.95 -2.95 18.00
CA LEU A 132 0.80 -3.58 18.62
C LEU A 132 1.27 -4.36 19.85
N VAL A 133 0.68 -4.06 20.98
CA VAL A 133 0.94 -4.71 22.26
C VAL A 133 -0.23 -5.64 22.54
N VAL A 134 0.06 -6.90 22.85
CA VAL A 134 -0.95 -7.84 23.31
C VAL A 134 -0.90 -7.85 24.83
N ASP A 135 -1.97 -7.49 25.48
CA ASP A 135 -2.09 -7.47 26.91
C ASP A 135 -2.36 -8.88 27.50
N ALA A 136 -2.46 -8.96 28.83
CA ALA A 136 -2.76 -10.22 29.53
C ALA A 136 -4.13 -10.83 29.17
N SER A 137 -5.01 -10.06 28.54
CA SER A 137 -6.31 -10.53 28.01
C SER A 137 -6.23 -11.03 26.57
N GLU A 138 -5.03 -11.10 25.99
CA GLU A 138 -4.77 -11.46 24.60
C GLU A 138 -5.44 -10.53 23.57
N THR A 139 -5.81 -9.31 23.99
CA THR A 139 -6.35 -8.30 23.10
C THR A 139 -5.26 -7.36 22.61
N PRO A 140 -5.15 -7.15 21.29
CA PRO A 140 -4.18 -6.21 20.76
C PRO A 140 -4.60 -4.76 21.03
N ARG A 141 -3.60 -3.91 21.32
CA ARG A 141 -3.76 -2.46 21.48
C ARG A 141 -2.69 -1.72 20.71
N LEU A 142 -3.03 -0.52 20.24
CA LEU A 142 -2.06 0.41 19.70
C LEU A 142 -1.31 1.05 20.87
N GLY A 143 -0.05 0.70 21.04
CA GLY A 143 0.83 1.38 21.99
C GLY A 143 1.06 2.86 21.62
N GLU A 144 1.81 3.57 22.47
CA GLU A 144 2.34 4.89 22.07
C GLU A 144 3.22 4.75 20.81
N PRO A 145 3.31 5.81 19.96
CA PRO A 145 4.22 5.79 18.83
C PRO A 145 5.64 5.51 19.29
N ILE A 146 6.24 4.43 18.77
CA ILE A 146 7.64 4.08 19.08
C ILE A 146 8.62 4.91 18.28
N ALA A 147 8.18 5.52 17.18
CA ALA A 147 8.94 6.46 16.38
C ALA A 147 8.02 7.40 15.61
N SER A 148 8.52 8.58 15.29
CA SER A 148 7.86 9.52 14.40
C SER A 148 8.86 10.25 13.52
N MET A 149 8.39 10.71 12.36
CA MET A 149 9.20 11.45 11.39
C MET A 149 8.37 12.54 10.74
N SER A 150 8.95 13.74 10.59
CA SER A 150 8.38 14.81 9.77
C SER A 150 8.99 14.79 8.38
N LEU A 151 8.14 14.96 7.39
CA LEU A 151 8.51 14.95 5.97
C LEU A 151 8.48 16.37 5.40
N PRO A 152 9.27 16.68 4.37
CA PRO A 152 9.22 17.97 3.69
C PRO A 152 7.89 18.22 2.94
N THR A 153 7.26 17.16 2.41
CA THR A 153 6.00 17.20 1.67
C THR A 153 5.11 16.02 2.05
N VAL A 154 3.85 16.07 1.63
CA VAL A 154 2.83 15.07 1.95
C VAL A 154 3.23 13.68 1.42
N PRO A 155 3.14 12.61 2.24
CA PRO A 155 3.34 11.25 1.80
C PRO A 155 2.22 10.79 0.85
N GLU A 156 2.58 9.98 -0.16
CA GLU A 156 1.65 9.40 -1.12
C GLU A 156 1.49 7.89 -0.93
N THR A 157 2.58 7.19 -0.63
CA THR A 157 2.54 5.75 -0.32
C THR A 157 3.43 5.40 0.86
N LEU A 158 3.12 4.29 1.51
CA LEU A 158 3.83 3.77 2.67
C LEU A 158 3.72 2.26 2.67
N LEU A 159 4.85 1.55 2.68
CA LEU A 159 4.93 0.09 2.69
C LEU A 159 6.00 -0.38 3.66
N PHE A 160 5.83 -1.59 4.19
CA PHE A 160 6.95 -2.35 4.74
C PHE A 160 7.54 -3.26 3.66
N ILE A 161 8.85 -3.24 3.52
CA ILE A 161 9.62 -4.17 2.69
C ILE A 161 10.63 -4.88 3.57
N GLN A 162 11.01 -6.07 3.17
CA GLN A 162 12.02 -6.85 3.89
C GLN A 162 13.22 -7.09 2.97
N SER A 163 14.41 -6.74 3.46
CA SER A 163 15.63 -7.15 2.79
C SER A 163 15.87 -8.64 3.03
N PRO A 164 16.31 -9.42 2.01
CA PRO A 164 16.72 -10.80 2.21
C PRO A 164 17.82 -10.98 3.26
N GLU A 165 18.64 -9.95 3.46
CA GLU A 165 19.79 -9.95 4.38
C GLU A 165 19.44 -9.49 5.80
N SER A 166 18.22 -9.02 6.03
CA SER A 166 17.81 -8.45 7.33
C SER A 166 16.48 -9.01 7.82
N THR A 167 16.41 -9.33 9.10
CA THR A 167 15.14 -9.69 9.76
C THR A 167 14.29 -8.48 10.11
N ARG A 168 14.83 -7.27 9.98
CA ARG A 168 14.13 -6.02 10.31
C ARG A 168 13.43 -5.47 9.08
N PRO A 169 12.20 -4.98 9.21
CA PRO A 169 11.51 -4.36 8.11
C PRO A 169 12.10 -2.99 7.79
N ILE A 170 12.07 -2.66 6.51
CA ILE A 170 12.38 -1.33 5.99
C ILE A 170 11.05 -0.66 5.64
N ILE A 171 10.90 0.60 5.97
CA ILE A 171 9.78 1.41 5.49
C ILE A 171 10.18 2.02 4.16
N LEU A 172 9.42 1.70 3.11
CA LEU A 172 9.45 2.38 1.82
C LEU A 172 8.36 3.44 1.81
N LEU A 173 8.73 4.65 1.42
CA LEU A 173 7.84 5.80 1.38
C LEU A 173 8.04 6.57 0.07
N THR A 174 6.95 7.06 -0.50
CA THR A 174 6.96 8.11 -1.53
C THR A 174 6.26 9.35 -1.01
N ARG A 175 6.58 10.48 -1.59
CA ARG A 175 6.00 11.76 -1.19
C ARG A 175 5.75 12.66 -2.38
N ARG A 176 4.84 13.59 -2.23
CA ARG A 176 4.49 14.58 -3.26
C ARG A 176 5.70 15.43 -3.63
N ASP A 177 5.74 15.88 -4.87
CA ASP A 177 6.81 16.69 -5.45
C ASP A 177 8.21 16.04 -5.39
N SER A 178 8.25 14.71 -5.51
CA SER A 178 9.48 13.93 -5.51
C SER A 178 9.36 12.69 -6.38
N THR A 179 10.37 12.41 -7.18
CA THR A 179 10.47 11.19 -8.02
C THR A 179 11.16 10.03 -7.33
N PHE A 180 11.41 10.14 -6.02
CA PHE A 180 12.20 9.16 -5.27
C PHE A 180 11.33 8.17 -4.49
N LEU A 181 11.81 6.93 -4.42
CA LEU A 181 11.51 5.99 -3.34
C LEU A 181 12.47 6.29 -2.18
N TYR A 182 11.96 6.42 -0.97
CA TYR A 182 12.76 6.66 0.24
C TYR A 182 12.71 5.42 1.13
N TYR A 183 13.84 5.05 1.68
CA TYR A 183 14.01 3.89 2.55
C TYR A 183 14.40 4.32 3.95
N TYR A 184 13.71 3.79 4.96
CA TYR A 184 13.96 4.08 6.37
C TYR A 184 14.06 2.78 7.16
N SER A 185 15.05 2.70 8.03
CA SER A 185 15.15 1.61 8.99
C SER A 185 14.35 1.93 10.26
N VAL A 186 13.85 0.87 10.86
CA VAL A 186 13.25 0.93 12.19
C VAL A 186 14.38 0.77 13.20
N ALA A 187 14.78 1.85 13.88
CA ALA A 187 15.86 1.82 14.86
C ALA A 187 15.52 0.88 16.03
N SER A 188 16.54 0.17 16.52
CA SER A 188 16.42 -0.65 17.73
C SER A 188 16.33 0.24 18.97
N THR A 189 15.36 -0.03 19.83
CA THR A 189 15.07 0.74 21.06
C THR A 189 16.13 0.63 22.16
N GLN A 190 17.31 0.04 21.90
CA GLN A 190 18.35 -0.16 22.94
C GLN A 190 19.11 1.11 23.33
N SER A 191 19.02 2.19 22.57
CA SER A 191 19.80 3.43 22.81
C SER A 191 18.99 4.67 23.17
N GLY A 192 17.73 4.54 23.56
CA GLY A 192 16.92 5.67 24.02
C GLY A 192 16.45 6.66 22.94
N ASN A 193 16.97 6.60 21.72
CA ASN A 193 16.53 7.37 20.57
C ASN A 193 15.78 6.46 19.61
N SER A 194 14.48 6.27 19.84
CA SER A 194 13.59 5.62 18.90
C SER A 194 13.28 6.58 17.75
N GLY A 195 13.85 6.32 16.59
CA GLY A 195 13.66 7.14 15.40
C GLY A 195 13.63 6.30 14.12
N LEU A 196 13.08 6.86 13.07
CA LEU A 196 13.22 6.32 11.72
C LEU A 196 14.50 6.90 11.11
N LEU A 197 15.48 6.03 10.81
CA LEU A 197 16.74 6.41 10.21
C LEU A 197 16.66 6.29 8.69
N THR A 198 17.11 7.30 7.97
CA THR A 198 17.22 7.26 6.52
C THR A 198 18.30 6.27 6.11
N LEU A 199 17.92 5.23 5.36
CA LEU A 199 18.86 4.26 4.78
C LEU A 199 19.32 4.71 3.39
N GLY A 200 18.46 5.34 2.62
CA GLY A 200 18.77 5.76 1.26
C GLY A 200 17.54 6.17 0.48
N LYS A 201 17.74 6.35 -0.82
CA LYS A 201 16.69 6.67 -1.77
C LYS A 201 17.06 6.15 -3.15
N GLN A 202 16.04 5.89 -4.00
CA GLN A 202 16.19 5.51 -5.41
C GLN A 202 15.38 6.46 -6.28
N ASN A 203 16.00 7.01 -7.31
CA ASN A 203 15.32 7.90 -8.26
C ASN A 203 14.61 7.10 -9.34
N LEU A 204 13.35 7.42 -9.61
CA LEU A 204 12.55 6.81 -10.67
C LEU A 204 12.60 7.60 -11.99
N ALA A 205 13.33 8.71 -12.03
CA ALA A 205 13.51 9.55 -13.22
C ALA A 205 14.93 10.16 -13.24
N PRO A 206 16.00 9.32 -13.21
CA PRO A 206 17.38 9.79 -12.99
C PRO A 206 17.89 10.76 -14.05
N HIS A 207 17.43 10.61 -15.30
CA HIS A 207 17.82 11.50 -16.42
C HIS A 207 16.76 12.52 -16.78
N SER A 208 15.67 12.62 -16.00
CA SER A 208 14.60 13.58 -16.28
C SER A 208 14.92 14.95 -15.73
N ASN A 209 14.55 15.97 -16.50
CA ASN A 209 14.52 17.34 -16.02
C ASN A 209 13.46 17.46 -14.90
N ALA A 210 13.75 18.25 -13.86
CA ALA A 210 12.83 18.52 -12.76
C ALA A 210 11.43 19.01 -13.20
N TRP A 211 11.33 19.64 -14.36
CA TRP A 211 10.07 20.11 -14.96
C TRP A 211 9.19 19.01 -15.55
N VAL A 212 9.73 17.82 -15.80
CA VAL A 212 9.01 16.65 -16.32
C VAL A 212 8.76 15.63 -15.21
N ALA A 213 9.03 16.01 -13.98
CA ALA A 213 8.93 15.15 -12.84
C ALA A 213 7.48 14.76 -12.56
N PHE A 214 7.28 13.52 -12.18
CA PHE A 214 6.03 12.96 -11.69
C PHE A 214 6.18 12.59 -10.20
N THR A 215 5.05 12.44 -9.53
CA THR A 215 5.02 11.84 -8.19
C THR A 215 4.71 10.35 -8.30
N PRO A 216 5.46 9.44 -7.66
CA PRO A 216 5.04 8.06 -7.44
C PRO A 216 3.86 8.05 -6.47
N SER A 217 2.65 7.89 -7.00
CA SER A 217 1.41 8.09 -6.24
C SER A 217 0.87 6.83 -5.62
N ASP A 218 1.15 5.66 -6.23
CA ASP A 218 0.91 4.35 -5.60
C ASP A 218 2.04 3.38 -5.97
N VAL A 219 2.44 2.54 -5.02
CA VAL A 219 3.52 1.57 -5.18
C VAL A 219 3.09 0.26 -4.56
N GLN A 220 3.28 -0.84 -5.28
CA GLN A 220 2.99 -2.18 -4.81
C GLN A 220 4.14 -3.14 -5.13
N ILE A 221 4.46 -4.01 -4.18
CA ILE A 221 5.50 -5.04 -4.33
C ILE A 221 4.91 -6.20 -5.14
N ASN A 222 5.71 -6.76 -6.03
CA ASN A 222 5.33 -7.98 -6.74
C ASN A 222 5.14 -9.12 -5.73
N PRO A 223 3.99 -9.83 -5.74
CA PRO A 223 3.70 -10.86 -4.76
C PRO A 223 4.59 -12.10 -4.85
N VAL A 224 5.25 -12.31 -5.98
CA VAL A 224 6.12 -13.48 -6.24
C VAL A 224 7.59 -13.11 -6.10
N ASP A 225 7.99 -11.92 -6.59
CA ASP A 225 9.35 -11.41 -6.48
C ASP A 225 9.39 -10.09 -5.71
N PRO A 226 9.69 -10.11 -4.41
CA PRO A 226 9.71 -8.91 -3.59
C PRO A 226 10.85 -7.92 -3.94
N SER A 227 11.75 -8.29 -4.85
CA SER A 227 12.77 -7.37 -5.39
C SER A 227 12.22 -6.43 -6.47
N ILE A 228 11.00 -6.67 -6.94
CA ILE A 228 10.35 -5.89 -8.01
C ILE A 228 9.12 -5.18 -7.45
N LEU A 229 8.91 -3.95 -7.90
CA LEU A 229 7.69 -3.21 -7.60
C LEU A 229 7.11 -2.51 -8.82
N ALA A 230 5.81 -2.28 -8.77
CA ALA A 230 5.09 -1.45 -9.72
C ALA A 230 4.79 -0.08 -9.12
N VAL A 231 4.84 0.94 -9.95
CA VAL A 231 4.62 2.34 -9.57
C VAL A 231 3.60 2.97 -10.51
N ALA A 232 2.50 3.47 -9.94
CA ALA A 232 1.57 4.36 -10.62
C ALA A 232 1.99 5.81 -10.37
N THR A 233 2.06 6.61 -11.44
CA THR A 233 2.53 7.99 -11.34
C THR A 233 1.40 9.01 -11.47
N SER A 234 1.65 10.23 -10.98
CA SER A 234 0.75 11.39 -11.14
C SER A 234 0.88 12.08 -12.51
N SER A 235 1.48 11.42 -13.52
CA SER A 235 1.69 12.02 -14.84
C SER A 235 0.35 12.43 -15.49
N THR A 236 0.30 13.63 -16.05
CA THR A 236 -0.84 14.14 -16.82
C THR A 236 -0.46 14.33 -18.29
N PRO A 237 -1.36 14.15 -19.24
CA PRO A 237 -2.79 13.80 -19.09
C PRO A 237 -3.06 12.33 -18.84
N HIS A 238 -2.05 11.45 -18.91
CA HIS A 238 -2.18 10.02 -18.71
C HIS A 238 -1.17 9.52 -17.69
N MET A 239 -1.62 8.57 -16.86
CA MET A 239 -0.77 7.88 -15.92
C MET A 239 0.35 7.12 -16.65
N LYS A 240 1.56 7.14 -16.09
CA LYS A 240 2.62 6.20 -16.43
C LYS A 240 2.69 5.08 -15.41
N LEU A 241 2.90 3.88 -15.91
CA LEU A 241 3.20 2.69 -15.14
C LEU A 241 4.70 2.40 -15.28
N LEU A 242 5.38 2.28 -14.13
CA LEU A 242 6.75 1.80 -14.07
C LEU A 242 6.78 0.43 -13.40
N VAL A 243 7.63 -0.46 -13.89
CA VAL A 243 8.05 -1.67 -13.17
C VAL A 243 9.54 -1.53 -12.88
N VAL A 244 9.90 -1.62 -11.61
CA VAL A 244 11.22 -1.21 -11.14
C VAL A 244 11.81 -2.28 -10.23
N LYS A 245 13.11 -2.57 -10.41
CA LYS A 245 13.88 -3.36 -9.46
C LYS A 245 14.29 -2.50 -8.27
N LEU A 246 14.09 -3.01 -7.05
CA LEU A 246 14.52 -2.35 -5.83
C LEU A 246 16.04 -2.32 -5.72
N LEU A 247 16.58 -1.14 -5.46
CA LEU A 247 18.00 -0.92 -5.16
C LEU A 247 18.12 -0.65 -3.65
N LEU A 248 17.98 -1.73 -2.85
CA LEU A 248 18.10 -1.61 -1.42
C LEU A 248 19.55 -1.31 -1.02
N PRO A 249 19.78 -0.42 -0.04
CA PRO A 249 21.10 -0.25 0.55
C PRO A 249 21.52 -1.55 1.26
N PRO A 250 22.81 -1.86 1.33
CA PRO A 250 23.31 -3.03 2.04
C PRO A 250 22.86 -3.02 3.50
N GLY A 251 22.49 -4.18 4.03
CA GLY A 251 21.80 -4.32 5.31
C GLY A 251 22.60 -3.99 6.57
N ASP A 252 23.91 -3.89 6.49
CA ASP A 252 24.77 -3.60 7.63
C ASP A 252 25.07 -2.11 7.79
N THR A 253 24.31 -1.46 8.66
CA THR A 253 24.61 -0.10 9.15
C THR A 253 25.93 -0.03 9.94
N SER A 254 26.53 -1.15 10.33
CA SER A 254 27.83 -1.19 11.02
C SER A 254 29.01 -0.79 10.12
N THR A 255 28.86 -0.87 8.79
CA THR A 255 29.91 -0.45 7.85
C THR A 255 29.87 1.03 7.51
N LEU A 256 28.72 1.70 7.68
CA LEU A 256 28.61 3.13 7.38
C LEU A 256 29.28 4.04 8.43
N GLU A 257 29.46 3.55 9.67
CA GLU A 257 30.19 4.29 10.71
C GLU A 257 31.71 4.07 10.62
N THR A 258 32.16 3.01 9.96
CA THR A 258 33.59 2.67 9.87
C THR A 258 34.26 3.20 8.60
N GLU A 259 33.52 3.43 7.53
CA GLU A 259 34.06 4.02 6.30
C GLU A 259 34.30 5.55 6.38
N GLN A 260 33.78 6.22 7.40
CA GLN A 260 34.03 7.65 7.65
C GLN A 260 35.33 7.94 8.38
N LEU A 261 36.07 6.93 8.80
CA LEU A 261 37.31 7.07 9.64
C LEU A 261 38.62 6.67 8.95
N HIS A 262 38.59 6.32 7.66
CA HIS A 262 39.84 6.20 6.90
C HIS A 262 40.03 7.43 6.02
N ASP A 263 41.17 8.10 6.22
CA ASP A 263 41.74 9.19 5.43
C ASP A 263 41.48 9.05 3.92
N SER A 264 40.27 9.40 3.49
CA SER A 264 40.00 9.63 2.08
C SER A 264 40.27 11.09 1.80
N GLU A 265 41.24 11.37 0.92
CA GLU A 265 41.39 12.67 0.29
C GLU A 265 40.04 13.24 -0.08
N PRO A 266 39.81 14.56 0.09
CA PRO A 266 38.53 15.17 -0.22
C PRO A 266 38.15 14.83 -1.65
N ALA A 267 37.02 14.13 -1.83
CA ALA A 267 36.57 13.66 -3.13
C ALA A 267 36.54 14.83 -4.10
N THR A 268 37.30 14.75 -5.16
CA THR A 268 37.34 15.81 -6.18
C THR A 268 35.96 15.96 -6.82
N GLN A 269 35.62 17.14 -7.30
CA GLN A 269 34.35 17.38 -8.02
C GLN A 269 34.18 16.38 -9.19
N ALA A 270 35.28 15.99 -9.85
CA ALA A 270 35.28 14.99 -10.92
C ALA A 270 34.91 13.58 -10.43
N SER A 271 35.44 13.16 -9.28
CA SER A 271 35.10 11.84 -8.68
C SER A 271 33.65 11.79 -8.21
N GLN A 272 33.14 12.87 -7.61
CA GLN A 272 31.73 13.00 -7.22
C GLN A 272 30.79 12.99 -8.43
N ALA A 273 31.14 13.74 -9.49
CA ALA A 273 30.35 13.74 -10.73
C ALA A 273 30.29 12.35 -11.37
N ARG A 274 31.42 11.62 -11.39
CA ARG A 274 31.48 10.24 -11.91
C ARG A 274 30.64 9.28 -11.06
N ALA A 275 30.70 9.38 -9.74
CA ALA A 275 29.88 8.57 -8.83
C ALA A 275 28.39 8.83 -9.03
N ASN A 276 27.97 10.08 -9.21
CA ASN A 276 26.60 10.46 -9.49
C ASN A 276 26.11 9.89 -10.82
N LEU A 277 26.93 9.95 -11.88
CA LEU A 277 26.59 9.35 -13.18
C LEU A 277 26.40 7.84 -13.07
N LEU A 278 27.32 7.15 -12.40
CA LEU A 278 27.18 5.70 -12.18
C LEU A 278 25.92 5.33 -11.38
N LEU A 279 25.54 6.15 -10.42
CA LEU A 279 24.29 5.95 -9.67
C LEU A 279 23.07 6.17 -10.59
N GLN A 280 23.07 7.23 -11.39
CA GLN A 280 22.01 7.51 -12.36
C GLN A 280 21.84 6.37 -13.36
N ASP A 281 22.94 5.85 -13.91
CA ASP A 281 22.94 4.73 -14.84
C ASP A 281 22.39 3.45 -14.17
N LYS A 282 22.74 3.21 -12.90
CA LYS A 282 22.23 2.08 -12.12
C LYS A 282 20.73 2.22 -11.86
N GLU A 283 20.26 3.42 -11.52
CA GLU A 283 18.85 3.71 -11.30
C GLU A 283 18.03 3.59 -12.59
N GLU A 284 18.57 4.06 -13.74
CA GLU A 284 17.93 3.87 -15.04
C GLU A 284 17.84 2.39 -15.43
N ALA A 285 18.91 1.64 -15.24
CA ALA A 285 18.92 0.20 -15.50
C ALA A 285 17.96 -0.61 -14.60
N ALA A 286 17.57 -0.05 -13.46
CA ALA A 286 16.59 -0.66 -12.58
C ALA A 286 15.14 -0.45 -13.06
N ILE A 287 14.87 0.46 -13.99
CA ILE A 287 13.55 0.68 -14.58
C ILE A 287 13.35 -0.33 -15.70
N MET A 288 12.61 -1.40 -15.42
CA MET A 288 12.37 -2.51 -16.35
C MET A 288 11.29 -2.17 -17.37
N VAL A 289 10.26 -1.45 -16.95
CA VAL A 289 9.12 -1.02 -17.78
C VAL A 289 8.80 0.44 -17.47
N ASN A 290 8.55 1.23 -18.50
CA ASN A 290 8.08 2.62 -18.41
C ASN A 290 7.12 2.90 -19.56
N VAL A 291 5.82 2.82 -19.30
CA VAL A 291 4.78 2.95 -20.32
C VAL A 291 3.68 3.93 -19.93
N SER A 292 3.12 4.62 -20.95
CA SER A 292 1.89 5.36 -20.77
C SER A 292 0.70 4.39 -20.77
N THR A 293 -0.10 4.45 -19.73
CA THR A 293 -1.25 3.55 -19.58
C THR A 293 -2.48 4.00 -20.38
N MET A 294 -2.47 5.21 -20.92
CA MET A 294 -3.63 5.88 -21.50
C MET A 294 -4.80 6.04 -20.51
N ALA A 295 -4.57 5.79 -19.21
CA ALA A 295 -5.52 6.09 -18.15
C ALA A 295 -5.51 7.61 -17.89
N PRO A 296 -6.62 8.32 -18.16
CA PRO A 296 -6.65 9.77 -18.01
C PRO A 296 -6.52 10.17 -16.54
N GLN A 297 -5.79 11.27 -16.32
CA GLN A 297 -5.56 11.83 -15.00
C GLN A 297 -5.69 13.37 -15.02
N THR A 298 -6.07 13.87 -13.86
CA THR A 298 -6.05 15.29 -13.51
C THR A 298 -5.08 15.53 -12.33
N ALA A 299 -4.83 16.76 -11.96
CA ALA A 299 -4.05 17.10 -10.78
C ALA A 299 -4.65 16.58 -9.45
N TYR A 300 -5.92 16.15 -9.47
CA TYR A 300 -6.64 15.62 -8.32
C TYR A 300 -6.86 14.11 -8.38
N SER A 301 -6.26 13.45 -9.35
CA SER A 301 -6.34 12.00 -9.47
C SER A 301 -5.53 11.33 -8.36
N THR A 302 -5.98 10.18 -7.94
CA THR A 302 -5.32 9.34 -6.95
C THR A 302 -5.20 7.95 -7.54
N PRO A 303 -4.23 7.77 -8.46
CA PRO A 303 -4.05 6.51 -9.15
C PRO A 303 -3.78 5.37 -8.16
N ARG A 304 -4.28 4.20 -8.50
CA ARG A 304 -4.08 2.96 -7.76
C ARG A 304 -3.63 1.88 -8.72
N LEU A 305 -2.83 0.97 -8.22
CA LEU A 305 -2.46 -0.23 -8.93
C LEU A 305 -2.49 -1.45 -8.00
N VAL A 306 -2.60 -2.62 -8.61
CA VAL A 306 -2.49 -3.89 -7.89
C VAL A 306 -1.89 -4.93 -8.83
N TRP A 307 -1.00 -5.76 -8.28
CA TRP A 307 -0.46 -6.91 -9.00
C TRP A 307 -1.48 -8.03 -9.09
N ARG A 308 -1.45 -8.79 -10.19
CA ARG A 308 -2.04 -10.12 -10.23
C ARG A 308 -1.35 -11.01 -9.20
N PRO A 309 -2.05 -11.99 -8.60
CA PRO A 309 -1.49 -12.86 -7.57
C PRO A 309 -0.26 -13.67 -8.05
N ASP A 310 -0.20 -13.99 -9.35
CA ASP A 310 0.91 -14.71 -9.99
C ASP A 310 2.11 -13.80 -10.37
N GLY A 311 2.02 -12.49 -10.11
CA GLY A 311 3.06 -11.51 -10.46
C GLY A 311 3.23 -11.25 -11.96
N SER A 312 2.40 -11.82 -12.82
CA SER A 312 2.53 -11.71 -14.28
C SER A 312 2.01 -10.40 -14.85
N GLY A 313 1.09 -9.74 -14.14
CA GLY A 313 0.41 -8.54 -14.62
C GLY A 313 0.04 -7.56 -13.53
N ILE A 314 -0.37 -6.38 -13.96
CA ILE A 314 -0.70 -5.25 -13.09
C ILE A 314 -2.00 -4.61 -13.58
N TYR A 315 -2.98 -4.48 -12.69
CA TYR A 315 -4.17 -3.68 -12.94
C TYR A 315 -3.97 -2.26 -12.43
N VAL A 316 -4.44 -1.30 -13.21
CA VAL A 316 -4.37 0.13 -12.86
C VAL A 316 -5.76 0.76 -12.90
N SER A 317 -6.02 1.65 -11.94
CA SER A 317 -7.23 2.46 -11.90
C SER A 317 -7.16 3.64 -12.86
N SER A 318 -8.29 4.28 -13.11
CA SER A 318 -8.35 5.49 -13.92
C SER A 318 -9.52 6.39 -13.51
N ASP A 319 -9.55 7.60 -14.05
CA ASP A 319 -10.63 8.57 -13.84
C ASP A 319 -11.77 8.45 -14.88
N ASP A 320 -11.67 7.49 -15.82
CA ASP A 320 -12.68 7.26 -16.86
C ASP A 320 -13.63 6.08 -16.59
N GLY A 321 -13.48 5.41 -15.47
CA GLY A 321 -14.29 4.24 -15.12
C GLY A 321 -13.75 2.93 -15.71
N VAL A 322 -12.58 2.94 -16.34
CA VAL A 322 -11.99 1.78 -17.01
C VAL A 322 -10.78 1.29 -16.22
N ILE A 323 -10.69 -0.01 -15.99
CA ILE A 323 -9.51 -0.65 -15.43
C ILE A 323 -8.70 -1.24 -16.56
N ARG A 324 -7.40 -1.01 -16.53
CA ARG A 324 -6.48 -1.52 -17.56
C ARG A 324 -5.50 -2.49 -16.93
N GLY A 325 -5.36 -3.67 -17.54
CA GLY A 325 -4.41 -4.71 -17.16
C GLY A 325 -3.20 -4.71 -18.10
N PHE A 326 -2.00 -4.72 -17.53
CA PHE A 326 -0.74 -4.70 -18.25
C PHE A 326 0.09 -5.94 -17.93
N GLU A 327 0.79 -6.48 -18.95
CA GLU A 327 1.85 -7.48 -18.72
C GLU A 327 3.02 -6.85 -17.98
N ALA A 328 3.47 -7.48 -16.90
CA ALA A 328 4.51 -6.93 -16.04
C ALA A 328 5.88 -6.78 -16.70
N HIS A 329 6.22 -7.69 -17.64
CA HIS A 329 7.54 -7.72 -18.27
C HIS A 329 7.64 -6.82 -19.51
N THR A 330 6.54 -6.61 -20.22
CA THR A 330 6.54 -5.89 -21.50
C THR A 330 5.88 -4.53 -21.41
N GLY A 331 5.04 -4.31 -20.40
CA GLY A 331 4.19 -3.14 -20.29
C GLY A 331 3.08 -3.08 -21.35
N LYS A 332 2.80 -4.19 -22.06
CA LYS A 332 1.70 -4.24 -23.04
C LYS A 332 0.37 -4.30 -22.35
N LEU A 333 -0.62 -3.58 -22.91
CA LEU A 333 -2.01 -3.68 -22.50
C LEU A 333 -2.54 -5.09 -22.83
N ALA A 334 -2.93 -5.83 -21.79
CA ALA A 334 -3.46 -7.18 -21.90
C ALA A 334 -4.98 -7.24 -21.71
N ALA A 335 -5.55 -6.34 -20.92
CA ALA A 335 -6.98 -6.34 -20.61
C ALA A 335 -7.53 -4.92 -20.43
N THR A 336 -8.81 -4.75 -20.79
CA THR A 336 -9.60 -3.55 -20.51
C THR A 336 -10.93 -4.01 -19.91
N LEU A 337 -11.23 -3.55 -18.68
CA LEU A 337 -12.41 -3.94 -17.94
C LEU A 337 -13.33 -2.74 -17.76
N GLU A 338 -14.54 -2.85 -18.28
CA GLU A 338 -15.53 -1.77 -18.35
C GLU A 338 -16.85 -2.24 -17.68
N ALA A 339 -17.06 -1.82 -16.43
CA ALA A 339 -18.32 -2.05 -15.74
C ALA A 339 -18.65 -0.92 -14.74
N HIS A 340 -17.69 -0.09 -14.41
CA HIS A 340 -17.95 1.15 -13.69
C HIS A 340 -18.63 2.18 -14.60
N VAL A 341 -19.34 3.13 -14.01
CA VAL A 341 -19.99 4.21 -14.75
C VAL A 341 -18.92 5.01 -15.52
N PRO A 342 -19.06 5.21 -16.84
CA PRO A 342 -18.12 5.99 -17.64
C PRO A 342 -17.84 7.37 -17.04
N GLY A 343 -16.55 7.74 -16.95
CA GLY A 343 -16.13 9.00 -16.33
C GLY A 343 -16.07 8.99 -14.81
N SER A 344 -16.33 7.86 -14.17
CA SER A 344 -16.23 7.71 -12.73
C SER A 344 -14.79 7.38 -12.30
N LYS A 345 -14.34 7.98 -11.21
CA LYS A 345 -13.03 7.69 -10.64
C LYS A 345 -13.02 6.37 -9.89
N ILE A 346 -12.12 5.47 -10.28
CA ILE A 346 -11.87 4.24 -9.55
C ILE A 346 -10.84 4.53 -8.46
N ARG A 347 -11.21 4.26 -7.20
CA ARG A 347 -10.46 4.70 -6.03
C ARG A 347 -9.68 3.59 -5.35
N CYS A 348 -10.13 2.36 -5.44
CA CYS A 348 -9.51 1.21 -4.79
C CYS A 348 -9.54 -0.03 -5.68
N LEU A 349 -8.48 -0.81 -5.58
CA LEU A 349 -8.27 -2.07 -6.26
C LEU A 349 -7.76 -3.10 -5.25
N PHE A 350 -8.21 -4.32 -5.39
CA PHE A 350 -7.65 -5.48 -4.71
C PHE A 350 -7.61 -6.65 -5.70
N ALA A 351 -6.49 -7.35 -5.80
CA ALA A 351 -6.39 -8.61 -6.53
C ALA A 351 -5.88 -9.72 -5.61
N GLY A 352 -6.38 -10.92 -5.79
CA GLY A 352 -6.03 -12.08 -4.97
C GLY A 352 -6.59 -13.36 -5.56
N THR A 353 -6.43 -14.47 -4.84
CA THR A 353 -7.06 -15.74 -5.17
C THR A 353 -8.19 -16.03 -4.18
N SER A 354 -9.34 -16.48 -4.66
CA SER A 354 -10.38 -17.04 -3.78
C SER A 354 -9.86 -18.38 -3.24
N LYS A 355 -10.07 -18.66 -1.95
CA LYS A 355 -9.90 -20.02 -1.48
C LYS A 355 -11.12 -20.81 -1.92
N GLY A 356 -10.93 -21.80 -2.77
CA GLY A 356 -11.99 -22.74 -3.14
C GLY A 356 -12.42 -23.56 -1.93
N ASP A 357 -13.71 -23.90 -1.88
CA ASP A 357 -14.33 -24.76 -0.85
C ASP A 357 -13.85 -26.23 -0.93
N THR A 358 -12.96 -26.57 -1.84
CA THR A 358 -12.54 -27.95 -2.14
C THR A 358 -11.21 -28.26 -1.49
N ASP A 359 -11.20 -29.31 -0.67
CA ASP A 359 -10.03 -29.99 -0.08
C ASP A 359 -9.09 -30.59 -1.16
N ASP A 360 -9.41 -30.44 -2.44
CA ASP A 360 -8.78 -31.12 -3.58
C ASP A 360 -7.57 -30.41 -4.20
N GLY A 361 -6.95 -29.47 -3.50
CA GLY A 361 -5.69 -28.84 -3.97
C GLY A 361 -5.82 -28.04 -5.29
N GLN A 362 -7.03 -27.67 -5.71
CA GLN A 362 -7.22 -26.76 -6.82
C GLN A 362 -6.74 -25.36 -6.45
N GLU A 363 -5.91 -24.76 -7.29
CA GLU A 363 -5.52 -23.37 -7.19
C GLU A 363 -6.79 -22.49 -7.16
N GLY A 364 -6.87 -21.59 -6.18
CA GLY A 364 -8.02 -20.71 -6.06
C GLY A 364 -8.18 -19.81 -7.31
N GLU A 365 -9.42 -19.53 -7.68
CA GLU A 365 -9.75 -18.64 -8.78
C GLU A 365 -9.21 -17.23 -8.53
N GLU A 366 -8.58 -16.61 -9.55
CA GLU A 366 -8.17 -15.22 -9.46
C GLU A 366 -9.39 -14.30 -9.37
N ILE A 367 -9.35 -13.37 -8.43
CA ILE A 367 -10.38 -12.36 -8.23
C ILE A 367 -9.76 -10.97 -8.25
N LEU A 368 -10.45 -10.03 -8.89
CA LEU A 368 -10.17 -8.60 -8.79
C LEU A 368 -11.40 -7.90 -8.23
N LEU A 369 -11.21 -7.09 -7.21
CA LEU A 369 -12.27 -6.28 -6.61
C LEU A 369 -11.92 -4.81 -6.83
N THR A 370 -12.88 -4.04 -7.33
CA THR A 370 -12.70 -2.64 -7.69
C THR A 370 -13.82 -1.78 -7.13
N GLY A 371 -13.46 -0.60 -6.60
CA GLY A 371 -14.43 0.33 -6.05
C GLY A 371 -14.17 1.76 -6.46
N GLY A 372 -15.21 2.55 -6.65
CA GLY A 372 -15.11 3.88 -7.21
C GLY A 372 -16.12 4.89 -6.68
N PHE A 373 -16.10 6.06 -7.30
CA PHE A 373 -17.02 7.17 -6.99
C PHE A 373 -18.39 7.02 -7.67
N ASP A 374 -18.58 5.97 -8.46
CA ASP A 374 -19.88 5.53 -8.92
C ASP A 374 -20.68 4.74 -7.89
N GLN A 375 -20.13 4.64 -6.66
CA GLN A 375 -20.76 3.96 -5.52
C GLN A 375 -20.88 2.43 -5.72
N ASN A 376 -20.19 1.89 -6.72
CA ASN A 376 -20.17 0.48 -7.03
C ASN A 376 -18.91 -0.19 -6.47
N LEU A 377 -19.10 -1.39 -5.98
CA LEU A 377 -18.02 -2.36 -5.74
C LEU A 377 -18.23 -3.52 -6.72
N ILE A 378 -17.26 -3.78 -7.58
CA ILE A 378 -17.36 -4.77 -8.64
C ILE A 378 -16.37 -5.89 -8.39
N LEU A 379 -16.87 -7.11 -8.33
CA LEU A 379 -16.07 -8.33 -8.27
C LEU A 379 -15.93 -8.92 -9.68
N TRP A 380 -14.69 -9.01 -10.12
CA TRP A 380 -14.31 -9.63 -11.38
C TRP A 380 -13.77 -11.02 -11.08
N LYS A 381 -14.17 -12.00 -11.85
CA LYS A 381 -13.66 -13.38 -11.79
C LYS A 381 -13.15 -13.76 -13.15
N THR A 382 -12.08 -14.56 -13.15
CA THR A 382 -11.61 -15.19 -14.39
C THR A 382 -12.67 -16.22 -14.84
N VAL A 383 -13.08 -16.15 -16.08
CA VAL A 383 -13.98 -17.15 -16.69
C VAL A 383 -13.14 -18.18 -17.42
#